data_74d691aaea3ea81b84bcb192b48c58d0
#
_entry.id   74d691aaea3ea81b84bcb192b48c58d0
#
_cell.length_a   1.000
_cell.length_b   1.000
_cell.length_c   1.000
_cell.angle_alpha   90.00
_cell.angle_beta   90.00
_cell.angle_gamma   90.00
#
_symmetry.space_group_name_H-M   'P 1'
#
loop_
_entity.id
_entity.type
_entity.pdbx_description
1 polymer ?
#
loop_
_entity_poly.entity_id
_entity_poly.type
_entity_poly.pdbx_seq_one_letter_code
_entity_poly.pdbx_strand_id
1 'polypeptide(L)'
;VALQNSQYDALMRYYQRLQFRNKHEQDAHIAEAQAKIPRLAEIDREIASISVKKARILLGDKDNEDFDLNTQIQALSRERADLLKTHGYPEDYLKMHYTCPICQDTGYVDNQKCICFKRAISEHLYTQSNIRELLKTASFDAFSLDYYPEDMINKASGQTARQFAETALERAKDFVQNFDHSFENLFIYGDTGVGKTFLTYCIAKELLDSMHSVIYYSAFDLFDAFARNTFSNSETTEGENDYILNCDLLIIDDLGTELTNSFVASQFFLCINERILRKKSTVISTNLTLGNFMDTYSERVFSRVSSNYTMIKLIGKDIRIQKKILGGN
;
A
#
# COMPACT_ATOMS: atom_id res chain seq x y z
N VAL A 1 -0.09 13.83 7.22
CA VAL A 1 -1.09 13.80 6.13
C VAL A 1 -2.39 14.28 6.71
N ALA A 2 -2.86 15.43 6.29
CA ALA A 2 -4.19 15.92 6.61
C ALA A 2 -5.16 15.29 5.57
N LEU A 3 -5.89 14.28 5.97
CA LEU A 3 -7.11 13.87 5.29
C LEU A 3 -8.15 14.95 5.52
N GLN A 4 -9.07 15.14 4.59
CA GLN A 4 -10.30 15.88 4.88
C GLN A 4 -10.98 15.23 6.09
N ASN A 5 -11.58 16.02 6.97
CA ASN A 5 -12.22 15.49 8.18
C ASN A 5 -13.22 14.37 7.85
N SER A 6 -13.97 14.49 6.77
CA SER A 6 -14.92 13.46 6.32
C SER A 6 -14.24 12.14 5.90
N GLN A 7 -13.08 12.21 5.28
CA GLN A 7 -12.29 11.03 4.87
C GLN A 7 -11.64 10.37 6.09
N TYR A 8 -11.09 11.18 6.99
CA TYR A 8 -10.56 10.70 8.26
C TYR A 8 -11.64 9.98 9.08
N ASP A 9 -12.81 10.60 9.23
CA ASP A 9 -13.94 10.02 9.94
C ASP A 9 -14.45 8.73 9.29
N ALA A 10 -14.44 8.65 7.97
CA ALA A 10 -14.80 7.42 7.26
C ALA A 10 -13.82 6.27 7.57
N LEU A 11 -12.52 6.56 7.58
CA LEU A 11 -11.48 5.59 7.94
C LEU A 11 -11.57 5.20 9.42
N MET A 12 -11.77 6.15 10.33
CA MET A 12 -11.93 5.83 11.75
C MET A 12 -13.16 4.98 12.01
N ARG A 13 -14.29 5.24 11.34
CA ARG A 13 -15.48 4.37 11.39
C ARG A 13 -15.19 2.96 10.84
N TYR A 14 -14.33 2.83 9.83
CA TYR A 14 -13.90 1.53 9.34
C TYR A 14 -13.13 0.75 10.43
N TYR A 15 -12.14 1.37 11.10
CA TYR A 15 -11.39 0.74 12.18
C TYR A 15 -12.27 0.39 13.39
N GLN A 16 -13.18 1.27 13.78
CA GLN A 16 -14.16 0.99 14.83
C GLN A 16 -15.03 -0.23 14.50
N ARG A 17 -15.47 -0.35 13.24
CA ARG A 17 -16.24 -1.53 12.79
C ARG A 17 -15.40 -2.81 12.81
N LEU A 18 -14.11 -2.76 12.45
CA LEU A 18 -13.20 -3.90 12.57
C LEU A 18 -13.08 -4.35 14.02
N GLN A 19 -12.80 -3.43 14.94
CA GLN A 19 -12.67 -3.73 16.37
C GLN A 19 -13.97 -4.31 16.92
N PHE A 20 -15.11 -3.72 16.58
CA PHE A 20 -16.43 -4.22 17.01
C PHE A 20 -16.70 -5.63 16.48
N ARG A 21 -16.42 -5.88 15.20
CA ARG A 21 -16.59 -7.22 14.59
C ARG A 21 -15.71 -8.25 15.28
N ASN A 22 -14.41 -7.94 15.44
CA ASN A 22 -13.45 -8.86 16.05
C ASN A 22 -13.82 -9.16 17.52
N LYS A 23 -14.31 -8.13 18.25
CA LYS A 23 -14.80 -8.31 19.61
C LYS A 23 -16.07 -9.18 19.65
N HIS A 24 -17.01 -8.92 18.77
CA HIS A 24 -18.24 -9.71 18.70
C HIS A 24 -17.97 -11.18 18.35
N GLU A 25 -17.03 -11.42 17.43
CA GLU A 25 -16.59 -12.78 17.05
C GLU A 25 -15.93 -13.49 18.24
N GLN A 26 -15.04 -12.81 18.97
CA GLN A 26 -14.43 -13.33 20.19
C GLN A 26 -15.50 -13.68 21.24
N ASP A 27 -16.44 -12.77 21.49
CA ASP A 27 -17.50 -12.96 22.48
C ASP A 27 -18.42 -14.15 22.08
N ALA A 28 -18.68 -14.33 20.78
CA ALA A 28 -19.43 -15.49 20.27
C ALA A 28 -18.66 -16.79 20.50
N HIS A 29 -17.34 -16.82 20.23
CA HIS A 29 -16.48 -17.98 20.49
C HIS A 29 -16.44 -18.33 21.97
N ILE A 30 -16.31 -17.30 22.84
CA ILE A 30 -16.34 -17.50 24.30
C ILE A 30 -17.69 -18.09 24.74
N ALA A 31 -18.79 -17.51 24.27
CA ALA A 31 -20.13 -17.99 24.63
C ALA A 31 -20.37 -19.42 24.16
N GLU A 32 -19.95 -19.76 22.93
CA GLU A 32 -20.05 -21.13 22.40
C GLU A 32 -19.24 -22.11 23.24
N ALA A 33 -17.97 -21.77 23.52
CA ALA A 33 -17.10 -22.65 24.30
C ALA A 33 -17.60 -22.83 25.75
N GLN A 34 -18.07 -21.77 26.41
CA GLN A 34 -18.62 -21.83 27.75
C GLN A 34 -19.94 -22.62 27.82
N ALA A 35 -20.78 -22.55 26.77
CA ALA A 35 -22.00 -23.34 26.68
C ALA A 35 -21.71 -24.88 26.59
N LYS A 36 -20.63 -25.25 25.88
CA LYS A 36 -20.19 -26.63 25.73
C LYS A 36 -19.36 -27.12 26.93
N ILE A 37 -18.62 -26.24 27.57
CA ILE A 37 -17.68 -26.55 28.67
C ILE A 37 -17.94 -25.55 29.82
N PRO A 38 -18.92 -25.77 30.69
CA PRO A 38 -19.32 -24.87 31.78
C PRO A 38 -18.13 -24.48 32.70
N ARG A 39 -17.14 -25.36 32.89
CA ARG A 39 -15.95 -25.13 33.68
C ARG A 39 -15.12 -23.95 33.19
N LEU A 40 -15.16 -23.63 31.90
CA LEU A 40 -14.47 -22.43 31.37
C LEU A 40 -14.99 -21.14 31.99
N ALA A 41 -16.30 -21.01 32.17
CA ALA A 41 -16.91 -19.84 32.81
C ALA A 41 -16.55 -19.73 34.29
N GLU A 42 -16.32 -20.84 35.00
CA GLU A 42 -15.84 -20.84 36.38
C GLU A 42 -14.39 -20.41 36.45
N ILE A 43 -13.52 -20.95 35.59
CA ILE A 43 -12.10 -20.59 35.49
C ILE A 43 -11.96 -19.09 35.22
N ASP A 44 -12.73 -18.53 34.28
CA ASP A 44 -12.67 -17.09 34.00
C ASP A 44 -13.06 -16.23 35.18
N ARG A 45 -14.05 -16.64 35.98
CA ARG A 45 -14.44 -15.99 37.23
C ARG A 45 -13.35 -16.11 38.32
N GLU A 46 -12.73 -17.27 38.47
CA GLU A 46 -11.63 -17.50 39.38
C GLU A 46 -10.43 -16.64 39.04
N ILE A 47 -10.01 -16.58 37.76
CA ILE A 47 -8.91 -15.72 37.28
C ILE A 47 -9.23 -14.25 37.54
N ALA A 48 -10.45 -13.80 37.25
CA ALA A 48 -10.87 -12.42 37.49
C ALA A 48 -10.80 -12.07 39.02
N SER A 49 -11.27 -12.95 39.88
CA SER A 49 -11.22 -12.79 41.34
C SER A 49 -9.78 -12.67 41.84
N ILE A 50 -8.88 -13.57 41.37
CA ILE A 50 -7.46 -13.56 41.73
C ILE A 50 -6.78 -12.28 41.21
N SER A 51 -7.11 -11.84 40.02
CA SER A 51 -6.55 -10.61 39.42
C SER A 51 -6.94 -9.36 40.20
N VAL A 52 -8.20 -9.26 40.67
CA VAL A 52 -8.66 -8.17 41.53
C VAL A 52 -7.92 -8.21 42.87
N LYS A 53 -7.73 -9.39 43.49
CA LYS A 53 -6.97 -9.55 44.74
C LYS A 53 -5.52 -9.04 44.56
N LYS A 54 -4.87 -9.44 43.47
CA LYS A 54 -3.53 -9.01 43.11
C LYS A 54 -3.43 -7.48 42.96
N ALA A 55 -4.40 -6.87 42.27
CA ALA A 55 -4.43 -5.41 42.09
C ALA A 55 -4.58 -4.66 43.47
N ARG A 56 -5.41 -5.16 44.38
CA ARG A 56 -5.56 -4.59 45.75
C ARG A 56 -4.26 -4.66 46.55
N ILE A 57 -3.56 -5.80 46.52
CA ILE A 57 -2.27 -5.97 47.20
C ILE A 57 -1.23 -4.97 46.64
N LEU A 58 -1.17 -4.78 45.32
CA LEU A 58 -0.27 -3.82 44.67
C LEU A 58 -0.59 -2.35 45.05
N LEU A 59 -1.85 -2.04 45.39
CA LEU A 59 -2.29 -0.72 45.85
C LEU A 59 -2.10 -0.49 47.38
N GLY A 60 -1.49 -1.46 48.11
CA GLY A 60 -1.12 -1.28 49.48
C GLY A 60 -2.11 -1.83 50.52
N ASP A 61 -3.08 -2.62 50.12
CA ASP A 61 -3.95 -3.36 51.02
C ASP A 61 -3.15 -4.48 51.69
N LYS A 62 -2.91 -4.33 53.01
CA LYS A 62 -2.05 -5.24 53.81
C LYS A 62 -2.82 -6.48 54.29
N ASP A 63 -3.41 -7.25 53.44
CA ASP A 63 -3.75 -8.62 53.78
C ASP A 63 -2.59 -9.53 53.29
N ASN A 64 -1.67 -9.74 54.23
CA ASN A 64 -0.50 -10.57 54.09
C ASN A 64 -0.91 -12.05 54.05
N GLU A 65 -1.13 -12.60 52.88
CA GLU A 65 -0.80 -13.98 52.58
C GLU A 65 0.07 -13.99 51.36
N ASP A 66 1.30 -14.43 51.57
CA ASP A 66 2.35 -14.68 50.56
C ASP A 66 1.91 -15.84 49.65
N PHE A 67 0.78 -15.65 48.99
CA PHE A 67 0.17 -16.62 48.09
C PHE A 67 0.63 -16.24 46.67
N ASP A 68 1.34 -17.17 46.05
CA ASP A 68 1.79 -17.00 44.65
C ASP A 68 0.58 -16.99 43.71
N LEU A 69 -0.08 -15.81 43.64
CA LEU A 69 -1.23 -15.56 42.76
C LEU A 69 -0.90 -15.81 41.26
N ASN A 70 0.37 -15.68 40.89
CA ASN A 70 0.81 -15.94 39.57
C ASN A 70 0.76 -17.45 39.24
N THR A 71 1.19 -18.31 40.16
CA THR A 71 1.13 -19.77 40.01
C THR A 71 -0.32 -20.25 39.88
N GLN A 72 -1.24 -19.66 40.67
CA GLN A 72 -2.67 -19.99 40.54
C GLN A 72 -3.25 -19.60 39.17
N ILE A 73 -2.99 -18.39 38.70
CA ILE A 73 -3.43 -17.94 37.39
C ILE A 73 -2.84 -18.83 36.27
N GLN A 74 -1.57 -19.24 36.39
CA GLN A 74 -0.93 -20.12 35.45
C GLN A 74 -1.55 -21.53 35.45
N ALA A 75 -1.88 -22.07 36.60
CA ALA A 75 -2.54 -23.36 36.72
C ALA A 75 -3.92 -23.35 36.05
N LEU A 76 -4.74 -22.33 36.35
CA LEU A 76 -6.05 -22.13 35.75
C LEU A 76 -5.96 -21.91 34.22
N SER A 77 -4.94 -21.18 33.76
CA SER A 77 -4.70 -20.98 32.34
C SER A 77 -4.32 -22.28 31.60
N ARG A 78 -3.56 -23.16 32.25
CA ARG A 78 -3.24 -24.49 31.73
C ARG A 78 -4.50 -25.38 31.67
N GLU A 79 -5.27 -25.43 32.78
CA GLU A 79 -6.54 -26.16 32.83
C GLU A 79 -7.47 -25.72 31.68
N ARG A 80 -7.58 -24.39 31.44
CA ARG A 80 -8.37 -23.84 30.35
C ARG A 80 -7.88 -24.32 28.97
N ALA A 81 -6.57 -24.32 28.74
CA ALA A 81 -5.98 -24.78 27.47
C ALA A 81 -6.22 -26.28 27.24
N ASP A 82 -6.08 -27.11 28.28
CA ASP A 82 -6.31 -28.52 28.22
C ASP A 82 -7.78 -28.85 27.94
N LEU A 83 -8.72 -28.15 28.58
CA LEU A 83 -10.16 -28.31 28.34
C LEU A 83 -10.52 -27.95 26.89
N LEU A 84 -10.00 -26.86 26.35
CA LEU A 84 -10.22 -26.48 24.94
C LEU A 84 -9.70 -27.56 23.99
N LYS A 85 -8.47 -28.00 24.19
CA LYS A 85 -7.83 -29.04 23.39
C LYS A 85 -8.60 -30.38 23.42
N THR A 86 -9.04 -30.79 24.61
CA THR A 86 -9.79 -32.03 24.79
C THR A 86 -11.14 -32.02 24.08
N HIS A 87 -11.76 -30.84 23.92
CA HIS A 87 -13.02 -30.67 23.21
C HIS A 87 -12.83 -30.27 21.74
N GLY A 88 -11.60 -30.37 21.22
CA GLY A 88 -11.30 -30.14 19.78
C GLY A 88 -11.23 -28.71 19.33
N TYR A 89 -11.12 -27.75 20.25
CA TYR A 89 -10.92 -26.36 19.92
C TYR A 89 -9.44 -26.01 19.67
N PRO A 90 -9.13 -25.10 18.71
CA PRO A 90 -7.78 -24.56 18.56
C PRO A 90 -7.31 -23.86 19.83
N GLU A 91 -5.99 -23.82 20.06
CA GLU A 91 -5.40 -23.17 21.25
C GLU A 91 -5.66 -21.68 21.33
N ASP A 92 -5.86 -21.03 20.17
CA ASP A 92 -6.12 -19.59 20.02
C ASP A 92 -7.60 -19.25 19.83
N TYR A 93 -8.52 -20.25 19.93
CA TYR A 93 -9.95 -20.09 19.64
C TYR A 93 -10.61 -18.94 20.43
N LEU A 94 -10.20 -18.73 21.66
CA LEU A 94 -10.75 -17.67 22.53
C LEU A 94 -9.93 -16.35 22.46
N LYS A 95 -8.86 -16.32 21.67
CA LYS A 95 -8.04 -15.09 21.52
C LYS A 95 -8.69 -14.12 20.55
N MET A 96 -8.44 -12.85 20.79
CA MET A 96 -8.82 -11.81 19.82
C MET A 96 -7.99 -11.95 18.56
N HIS A 97 -8.64 -12.06 17.40
CA HIS A 97 -7.98 -12.04 16.11
C HIS A 97 -8.03 -10.64 15.52
N TYR A 98 -6.87 -10.14 15.10
CA TYR A 98 -6.74 -8.80 14.52
C TYR A 98 -6.41 -8.89 13.03
N THR A 99 -7.04 -8.04 12.23
CA THR A 99 -6.72 -7.88 10.81
C THR A 99 -5.30 -7.30 10.66
N CYS A 100 -4.94 -6.36 11.52
CA CYS A 100 -3.58 -5.84 11.61
C CYS A 100 -2.97 -6.19 12.99
N PRO A 101 -2.02 -7.14 13.05
CA PRO A 101 -1.40 -7.52 14.32
C PRO A 101 -0.52 -6.42 14.93
N ILE A 102 -0.04 -5.45 14.11
CA ILE A 102 0.87 -4.39 14.57
C ILE A 102 0.13 -3.38 15.43
N CYS A 103 -1.01 -2.85 14.96
CA CYS A 103 -1.78 -1.85 15.69
C CYS A 103 -3.03 -2.41 16.38
N GLN A 104 -3.29 -3.71 16.26
CA GLN A 104 -4.48 -4.37 16.75
C GLN A 104 -5.77 -3.66 16.31
N ASP A 105 -5.81 -3.32 15.03
CA ASP A 105 -6.93 -2.63 14.36
C ASP A 105 -7.31 -1.27 14.96
N THR A 106 -6.38 -0.59 15.66
CA THR A 106 -6.57 0.80 16.10
C THR A 106 -6.22 1.82 15.02
N GLY A 107 -5.41 1.42 14.03
CA GLY A 107 -4.83 2.32 13.03
C GLY A 107 -3.61 3.10 13.52
N TYR A 108 -3.24 3.02 14.81
CA TYR A 108 -2.16 3.78 15.43
C TYR A 108 -1.27 2.90 16.30
N VAL A 109 0.02 3.25 16.37
CA VAL A 109 1.02 2.70 17.28
C VAL A 109 1.82 3.89 17.84
N ASP A 110 1.91 4.04 19.14
CA ASP A 110 2.63 5.13 19.82
C ASP A 110 2.30 6.53 19.27
N ASN A 111 1.03 6.82 19.08
CA ASN A 111 0.50 8.05 18.46
C ASN A 111 0.91 8.29 17.00
N GLN A 112 1.54 7.32 16.36
CA GLN A 112 1.88 7.38 14.93
C GLN A 112 0.92 6.52 14.11
N LYS A 113 0.62 6.96 12.89
CA LYS A 113 -0.21 6.18 11.95
C LYS A 113 0.46 4.86 11.61
N CYS A 114 -0.22 3.75 11.87
CA CYS A 114 0.23 2.43 11.48
C CYS A 114 0.32 2.31 9.94
N ILE A 115 1.15 1.39 9.46
CA ILE A 115 1.26 1.08 8.03
C ILE A 115 -0.10 0.71 7.42
N CYS A 116 -0.94 -0.06 8.14
CA CYS A 116 -2.28 -0.39 7.68
C CYS A 116 -3.17 0.85 7.50
N PHE A 117 -3.02 1.87 8.37
CA PHE A 117 -3.75 3.14 8.25
C PHE A 117 -3.26 3.94 7.04
N LYS A 118 -1.94 4.00 6.82
CA LYS A 118 -1.36 4.62 5.62
C LYS A 118 -1.87 3.95 4.34
N ARG A 119 -1.93 2.60 4.33
CA ARG A 119 -2.50 1.82 3.23
C ARG A 119 -3.98 2.12 3.01
N ALA A 120 -4.78 2.17 4.08
CA ALA A 120 -6.21 2.49 3.98
C ALA A 120 -6.45 3.91 3.43
N ILE A 121 -5.59 4.87 3.77
CA ILE A 121 -5.59 6.20 3.14
C ILE A 121 -5.32 6.06 1.64
N SER A 122 -4.28 5.32 1.26
CA SER A 122 -3.95 5.07 -0.15
C SER A 122 -5.14 4.46 -0.87
N GLU A 123 -5.70 3.36 -0.37
CA GLU A 123 -6.86 2.68 -0.96
C GLU A 123 -8.08 3.61 -1.08
N HIS A 124 -8.31 4.50 -0.13
CA HIS A 124 -9.43 5.44 -0.17
C HIS A 124 -9.26 6.48 -1.29
N LEU A 125 -8.06 7.01 -1.47
CA LEU A 125 -7.74 7.91 -2.58
C LEU A 125 -7.79 7.21 -3.94
N TYR A 126 -7.44 5.91 -4.00
CA TYR A 126 -7.57 5.08 -5.19
C TYR A 126 -9.01 4.79 -5.61
N THR A 127 -9.95 4.79 -4.66
CA THR A 127 -11.35 4.42 -4.97
C THR A 127 -12.02 5.46 -5.88
N GLN A 128 -11.44 6.65 -6.02
CA GLN A 128 -11.90 7.67 -6.96
C GLN A 128 -11.43 7.43 -8.42
N SER A 129 -10.45 6.58 -8.63
CA SER A 129 -10.01 6.16 -9.97
C SER A 129 -10.31 4.66 -10.15
N ASN A 130 -10.83 4.24 -11.30
CA ASN A 130 -11.15 2.84 -11.67
C ASN A 130 -9.95 1.84 -11.60
N ILE A 131 -8.87 2.17 -10.90
CA ILE A 131 -7.60 1.43 -10.84
C ILE A 131 -7.72 0.18 -9.97
N ARG A 132 -8.60 0.16 -8.97
CA ARG A 132 -8.73 -0.97 -8.04
C ARG A 132 -9.02 -2.31 -8.74
N GLU A 133 -9.85 -2.29 -9.77
CA GLU A 133 -10.14 -3.51 -10.55
C GLU A 133 -8.95 -3.94 -11.41
N LEU A 134 -8.21 -2.99 -11.96
CA LEU A 134 -7.02 -3.24 -12.77
C LEU A 134 -5.86 -3.81 -11.93
N LEU A 135 -5.72 -3.36 -10.68
CA LEU A 135 -4.72 -3.90 -9.75
C LEU A 135 -4.99 -5.36 -9.37
N LYS A 136 -6.25 -5.83 -9.38
CA LYS A 136 -6.56 -7.23 -9.07
C LYS A 136 -5.99 -8.22 -10.08
N THR A 137 -5.87 -7.82 -11.33
CA THR A 137 -5.37 -8.65 -12.44
C THR A 137 -3.91 -8.40 -12.79
N ALA A 138 -3.31 -7.34 -12.27
CA ALA A 138 -1.92 -7.01 -12.52
C ALA A 138 -1.00 -7.88 -11.63
N SER A 139 -0.07 -8.57 -12.26
CA SER A 139 1.05 -9.26 -11.59
C SER A 139 2.22 -9.34 -12.55
N PHE A 140 3.45 -9.45 -12.03
CA PHE A 140 4.62 -9.66 -12.87
C PHE A 140 4.55 -10.98 -13.65
N ASP A 141 3.88 -11.99 -13.11
CA ASP A 141 3.67 -13.28 -13.81
C ASP A 141 2.72 -13.16 -15.00
N ALA A 142 1.81 -12.18 -14.97
CA ALA A 142 0.91 -11.89 -16.08
C ALA A 142 1.54 -11.01 -17.16
N PHE A 143 2.77 -10.50 -16.94
CA PHE A 143 3.52 -9.76 -17.94
C PHE A 143 4.14 -10.73 -18.95
N SER A 144 3.40 -11.04 -20.04
CA SER A 144 3.86 -12.00 -21.05
C SER A 144 4.84 -11.37 -22.03
N LEU A 145 6.00 -12.01 -22.19
CA LEU A 145 7.02 -11.67 -23.16
C LEU A 145 6.64 -12.05 -24.60
N ASP A 146 5.58 -12.86 -24.79
CA ASP A 146 5.14 -13.33 -26.12
C ASP A 146 4.59 -12.21 -27.00
N TYR A 147 4.20 -11.08 -26.39
CA TYR A 147 3.78 -9.89 -27.14
C TYR A 147 4.93 -9.08 -27.71
N TYR A 148 6.18 -9.42 -27.40
CA TYR A 148 7.37 -8.68 -27.83
C TYR A 148 8.17 -9.52 -28.85
N PRO A 149 8.10 -9.15 -30.15
CA PRO A 149 8.74 -9.92 -31.20
C PRO A 149 10.27 -9.82 -31.17
N GLU A 150 10.94 -10.90 -31.52
CA GLU A 150 12.42 -10.94 -31.59
C GLU A 150 12.94 -10.35 -32.91
N ASP A 151 12.11 -10.27 -33.95
CA ASP A 151 12.44 -9.68 -35.24
C ASP A 151 12.40 -8.15 -35.26
N MET A 152 11.83 -7.53 -34.25
CA MET A 152 11.78 -6.07 -34.06
C MET A 152 13.04 -5.60 -33.38
N ILE A 153 14.03 -5.13 -34.12
CA ILE A 153 15.33 -4.73 -33.61
C ILE A 153 15.44 -3.20 -33.59
N ASN A 154 15.89 -2.67 -32.44
CA ASN A 154 16.24 -1.26 -32.33
C ASN A 154 17.58 -1.00 -33.02
N LYS A 155 17.57 -0.18 -34.08
CA LYS A 155 18.77 0.11 -34.89
C LYS A 155 19.92 0.75 -34.13
N ALA A 156 19.64 1.48 -33.04
CA ALA A 156 20.68 2.17 -32.27
C ALA A 156 21.42 1.26 -31.27
N SER A 157 20.70 0.31 -30.64
CA SER A 157 21.28 -0.58 -29.62
C SER A 157 21.51 -2.01 -30.11
N GLY A 158 20.91 -2.41 -31.22
CA GLY A 158 20.94 -3.80 -31.71
C GLY A 158 20.05 -4.76 -30.90
N GLN A 159 19.35 -4.29 -29.88
CA GLN A 159 18.49 -5.11 -29.03
C GLN A 159 17.11 -5.32 -29.64
N THR A 160 16.53 -6.50 -29.41
CA THR A 160 15.18 -6.85 -29.84
C THR A 160 14.12 -6.28 -28.90
N ALA A 161 12.86 -6.20 -29.35
CA ALA A 161 11.74 -5.79 -28.50
C ALA A 161 11.60 -6.69 -27.28
N ARG A 162 11.83 -8.01 -27.44
CA ARG A 162 11.81 -8.97 -26.34
C ARG A 162 12.88 -8.68 -25.28
N GLN A 163 14.11 -8.39 -25.69
CA GLN A 163 15.20 -8.03 -24.77
C GLN A 163 14.91 -6.74 -23.99
N PHE A 164 14.29 -5.74 -24.64
CA PHE A 164 13.85 -4.53 -23.92
C PHE A 164 12.77 -4.85 -22.88
N ALA A 165 11.81 -5.72 -23.22
CA ALA A 165 10.77 -6.12 -22.28
C ALA A 165 11.29 -6.97 -21.11
N GLU A 166 12.23 -7.89 -21.37
CA GLU A 166 12.93 -8.66 -20.34
C GLU A 166 13.66 -7.74 -19.37
N THR A 167 14.48 -6.82 -19.90
CA THR A 167 15.19 -5.83 -19.09
C THR A 167 14.23 -4.95 -18.28
N ALA A 168 13.11 -4.53 -18.88
CA ALA A 168 12.11 -3.72 -18.19
C ALA A 168 11.45 -4.49 -17.05
N LEU A 169 11.11 -5.76 -17.26
CA LEU A 169 10.53 -6.63 -16.25
C LEU A 169 11.50 -6.90 -15.09
N GLU A 170 12.76 -7.21 -15.40
CA GLU A 170 13.81 -7.41 -14.39
C GLU A 170 14.02 -6.15 -13.56
N ARG A 171 14.18 -4.99 -14.19
CA ARG A 171 14.34 -3.71 -13.49
C ARG A 171 13.16 -3.35 -12.60
N ALA A 172 11.94 -3.63 -13.06
CA ALA A 172 10.74 -3.41 -12.25
C ALA A 172 10.69 -4.34 -11.03
N LYS A 173 11.08 -5.60 -11.18
CA LYS A 173 11.20 -6.56 -10.07
C LYS A 173 12.30 -6.15 -9.08
N ASP A 174 13.48 -5.79 -9.58
CA ASP A 174 14.59 -5.32 -8.76
C ASP A 174 14.21 -4.07 -7.96
N PHE A 175 13.51 -3.12 -8.59
CA PHE A 175 13.00 -1.92 -7.94
C PHE A 175 12.10 -2.27 -6.76
N VAL A 176 11.16 -3.19 -6.93
CA VAL A 176 10.24 -3.62 -5.86
C VAL A 176 11.00 -4.37 -4.75
N GLN A 177 11.89 -5.31 -5.12
CA GLN A 177 12.64 -6.11 -4.14
C GLN A 177 13.57 -5.25 -3.28
N ASN A 178 14.15 -4.20 -3.85
CA ASN A 178 15.10 -3.33 -3.17
C ASN A 178 14.46 -2.05 -2.61
N PHE A 179 13.15 -1.91 -2.65
CA PHE A 179 12.43 -0.67 -2.34
C PHE A 179 12.71 -0.13 -0.94
N ASP A 180 12.83 -1.01 0.06
CA ASP A 180 13.15 -0.64 1.45
C ASP A 180 14.64 -0.36 1.69
N HIS A 181 15.51 -0.77 0.76
CA HIS A 181 16.96 -0.74 0.94
C HIS A 181 17.66 0.34 0.12
N SER A 182 17.04 0.77 -0.99
CA SER A 182 17.61 1.75 -1.89
C SER A 182 16.57 2.76 -2.37
N PHE A 183 16.99 4.04 -2.45
CA PHE A 183 16.19 5.07 -3.08
C PHE A 183 16.43 5.05 -4.58
N GLU A 184 15.41 4.76 -5.36
CA GLU A 184 15.45 4.71 -6.82
C GLU A 184 14.16 5.30 -7.41
N ASN A 185 14.25 5.86 -8.60
CA ASN A 185 13.11 6.32 -9.41
C ASN A 185 13.16 5.66 -10.77
N LEU A 186 12.01 5.38 -11.38
CA LEU A 186 11.93 4.79 -12.70
C LEU A 186 11.26 5.73 -13.70
N PHE A 187 11.82 5.81 -14.91
CA PHE A 187 11.22 6.52 -16.04
C PHE A 187 11.02 5.53 -17.19
N ILE A 188 9.77 5.14 -17.40
CA ILE A 188 9.37 4.10 -18.37
C ILE A 188 8.83 4.80 -19.61
N TYR A 189 9.52 4.66 -20.76
CA TYR A 189 9.14 5.34 -22.00
C TYR A 189 9.09 4.39 -23.19
N GLY A 190 8.31 4.76 -24.18
CA GLY A 190 8.12 3.96 -25.41
C GLY A 190 6.74 4.19 -26.01
N ASP A 191 6.50 3.60 -27.20
CA ASP A 191 5.28 3.82 -27.96
C ASP A 191 4.00 3.45 -27.19
N THR A 192 2.86 3.92 -27.70
CA THR A 192 1.55 3.61 -27.13
C THR A 192 1.26 2.11 -27.23
N GLY A 193 0.67 1.53 -26.19
CA GLY A 193 0.22 0.13 -26.17
C GLY A 193 1.31 -0.92 -25.95
N VAL A 194 2.56 -0.53 -25.67
CA VAL A 194 3.68 -1.48 -25.46
C VAL A 194 3.76 -2.03 -24.01
N GLY A 195 2.77 -1.79 -23.16
CA GLY A 195 2.69 -2.40 -21.82
C GLY A 195 3.25 -1.56 -20.67
N LYS A 196 3.59 -0.27 -20.86
CA LYS A 196 4.10 0.63 -19.80
C LYS A 196 3.16 0.69 -18.60
N THR A 197 1.92 1.05 -18.82
CA THR A 197 0.86 1.14 -17.79
C THR A 197 0.66 -0.19 -17.06
N PHE A 198 0.72 -1.32 -17.76
CA PHE A 198 0.62 -2.63 -17.13
C PHE A 198 1.79 -2.90 -16.18
N LEU A 199 3.00 -2.52 -16.58
CA LEU A 199 4.20 -2.66 -15.74
C LEU A 199 4.10 -1.77 -14.49
N THR A 200 3.59 -0.52 -14.63
CA THR A 200 3.38 0.36 -13.47
C THR A 200 2.31 -0.18 -12.53
N TYR A 201 1.27 -0.86 -13.03
CA TYR A 201 0.28 -1.55 -12.19
C TYR A 201 0.89 -2.72 -11.42
N CYS A 202 1.79 -3.51 -12.04
CA CYS A 202 2.49 -4.59 -11.35
C CYS A 202 3.33 -4.04 -10.19
N ILE A 203 4.10 -2.97 -10.41
CA ILE A 203 4.87 -2.29 -9.37
C ILE A 203 3.96 -1.77 -8.24
N ALA A 204 2.87 -1.08 -8.60
CA ALA A 204 1.92 -0.54 -7.63
C ALA A 204 1.33 -1.63 -6.75
N LYS A 205 0.91 -2.74 -7.34
CA LYS A 205 0.31 -3.86 -6.62
C LYS A 205 1.28 -4.49 -5.64
N GLU A 206 2.48 -4.85 -6.08
CA GLU A 206 3.47 -5.49 -5.20
C GLU A 206 3.84 -4.62 -4.00
N LEU A 207 4.00 -3.30 -4.21
CA LEU A 207 4.30 -2.38 -3.12
C LEU A 207 3.11 -2.13 -2.19
N LEU A 208 1.88 -2.13 -2.71
CA LEU A 208 0.68 -2.10 -1.87
C LEU A 208 0.54 -3.37 -1.03
N ASP A 209 0.78 -4.54 -1.63
CA ASP A 209 0.75 -5.82 -0.93
C ASP A 209 1.86 -5.91 0.13
N SER A 210 3.00 -5.23 -0.09
CA SER A 210 4.08 -5.04 0.87
C SER A 210 3.85 -3.90 1.86
N MET A 211 2.62 -3.38 1.95
CA MET A 211 2.20 -2.35 2.90
C MET A 211 2.79 -0.95 2.70
N HIS A 212 3.32 -0.62 1.52
CA HIS A 212 3.78 0.73 1.20
C HIS A 212 2.62 1.65 0.82
N SER A 213 2.78 2.94 1.11
CA SER A 213 1.85 3.97 0.65
C SER A 213 2.15 4.31 -0.82
N VAL A 214 1.27 3.87 -1.72
CA VAL A 214 1.39 4.12 -3.16
C VAL A 214 0.28 5.05 -3.60
N ILE A 215 0.62 6.09 -4.36
CA ILE A 215 -0.34 6.95 -5.07
C ILE A 215 -0.14 6.76 -6.57
N TYR A 216 -1.25 6.56 -7.25
CA TYR A 216 -1.30 6.44 -8.70
C TYR A 216 -2.16 7.55 -9.29
N TYR A 217 -1.57 8.35 -10.16
CA TYR A 217 -2.27 9.36 -10.93
C TYR A 217 -1.98 9.21 -12.41
N SER A 218 -2.99 9.45 -13.26
CA SER A 218 -2.68 9.89 -14.61
C SER A 218 -2.04 11.27 -14.56
N ALA A 219 -1.25 11.64 -15.55
CA ALA A 219 -0.68 12.98 -15.59
C ALA A 219 -1.76 14.07 -15.52
N PHE A 220 -2.88 13.86 -16.24
CA PHE A 220 -4.03 14.77 -16.20
C PHE A 220 -4.57 14.98 -14.78
N ASP A 221 -4.85 13.88 -14.05
CA ASP A 221 -5.43 13.95 -12.70
C ASP A 221 -4.47 14.58 -11.69
N LEU A 222 -3.15 14.32 -11.84
CA LEU A 222 -2.13 14.92 -10.98
C LEU A 222 -2.08 16.43 -11.12
N PHE A 223 -2.03 16.92 -12.37
CA PHE A 223 -1.97 18.35 -12.60
C PHE A 223 -3.28 19.08 -12.32
N ASP A 224 -4.42 18.40 -12.50
CA ASP A 224 -5.71 18.91 -12.06
C ASP A 224 -5.76 19.03 -10.52
N ALA A 225 -5.22 18.07 -9.78
CA ALA A 225 -5.09 18.15 -8.33
C ALA A 225 -4.22 19.35 -7.92
N PHE A 226 -3.06 19.56 -8.56
CA PHE A 226 -2.22 20.72 -8.28
C PHE A 226 -2.90 22.06 -8.63
N ALA A 227 -3.65 22.11 -9.73
CA ALA A 227 -4.39 23.31 -10.11
C ALA A 227 -5.48 23.63 -9.09
N ARG A 228 -6.29 22.67 -8.69
CA ARG A 228 -7.30 22.85 -7.64
C ARG A 228 -6.67 23.38 -6.34
N ASN A 229 -5.54 22.81 -5.94
CA ASN A 229 -4.86 23.18 -4.70
C ASN A 229 -4.24 24.59 -4.74
N THR A 230 -3.81 25.05 -5.92
CA THR A 230 -3.23 26.38 -6.09
C THR A 230 -4.29 27.49 -6.13
N PHE A 231 -5.46 27.20 -6.71
CA PHE A 231 -6.51 28.19 -6.95
C PHE A 231 -7.68 28.15 -5.96
N SER A 232 -7.78 27.13 -5.07
CA SER A 232 -8.77 27.08 -4.02
C SER A 232 -8.18 27.51 -2.67
N ASN A 233 -8.78 28.54 -2.05
CA ASN A 233 -8.39 29.06 -0.72
C ASN A 233 -8.92 28.18 0.44
N SER A 234 -9.08 26.86 0.28
CA SER A 234 -9.60 26.02 1.34
C SER A 234 -8.49 25.27 2.08
N GLU A 235 -8.48 25.30 3.40
CA GLU A 235 -7.56 24.55 4.28
C GLU A 235 -7.53 23.04 4.00
N THR A 236 -8.50 22.53 3.24
CA THR A 236 -8.65 21.12 2.88
C THR A 236 -7.70 20.66 1.77
N THR A 237 -7.16 21.60 0.97
CA THR A 237 -6.32 21.32 -0.20
C THR A 237 -4.83 21.20 0.13
N GLU A 238 -4.35 21.81 1.21
CA GLU A 238 -2.95 21.68 1.65
C GLU A 238 -2.58 20.22 1.97
N GLY A 239 -3.54 19.42 2.45
CA GLY A 239 -3.32 18.03 2.80
C GLY A 239 -3.10 17.09 1.62
N GLU A 240 -3.69 17.36 0.44
CA GLU A 240 -3.54 16.51 -0.74
C GLU A 240 -2.13 16.62 -1.34
N ASN A 241 -1.61 17.84 -1.45
CA ASN A 241 -0.23 18.06 -1.91
C ASN A 241 0.80 17.43 -0.98
N ASP A 242 0.64 17.60 0.34
CA ASP A 242 1.56 17.01 1.31
C ASP A 242 1.54 15.47 1.22
N TYR A 243 0.38 14.89 0.92
CA TYR A 243 0.27 13.45 0.73
C TYR A 243 0.96 12.98 -0.55
N ILE A 244 0.78 13.68 -1.69
CA ILE A 244 1.48 13.39 -2.95
C ILE A 244 3.00 13.45 -2.75
N LEU A 245 3.50 14.42 -1.98
CA LEU A 245 4.93 14.61 -1.75
C LEU A 245 5.53 13.61 -0.76
N ASN A 246 4.73 13.03 0.15
CA ASN A 246 5.22 12.17 1.25
C ASN A 246 4.87 10.69 1.12
N CYS A 247 4.03 10.27 0.16
CA CYS A 247 3.79 8.84 -0.08
C CYS A 247 5.10 8.12 -0.44
N ASP A 248 5.21 6.84 -0.14
CA ASP A 248 6.42 6.08 -0.38
C ASP A 248 6.70 5.95 -1.88
N LEU A 249 5.66 5.68 -2.67
CA LEU A 249 5.73 5.67 -4.13
C LEU A 249 4.64 6.56 -4.74
N LEU A 250 5.04 7.46 -5.65
CA LEU A 250 4.16 8.15 -6.58
C LEU A 250 4.31 7.55 -7.97
N ILE A 251 3.20 7.17 -8.61
CA ILE A 251 3.18 6.76 -10.01
C ILE A 251 2.46 7.83 -10.81
N ILE A 252 3.14 8.34 -11.83
CA ILE A 252 2.61 9.31 -12.81
C ILE A 252 2.53 8.58 -14.14
N ASP A 253 1.31 8.19 -14.52
CA ASP A 253 1.09 7.43 -15.75
C ASP A 253 0.68 8.31 -16.93
N ASP A 254 1.08 7.90 -18.12
CA ASP A 254 0.80 8.57 -19.40
C ASP A 254 1.17 10.07 -19.43
N LEU A 255 2.34 10.42 -18.86
CA LEU A 255 2.87 11.79 -18.91
C LEU A 255 3.04 12.25 -20.38
N GLY A 256 2.52 13.44 -20.69
CA GLY A 256 2.51 14.01 -22.03
C GLY A 256 1.16 13.90 -22.75
N THR A 257 0.12 13.43 -22.07
CA THR A 257 -1.26 13.41 -22.58
C THR A 257 -2.09 14.61 -22.12
N GLU A 258 -1.62 15.32 -21.13
CA GLU A 258 -2.24 16.54 -20.60
C GLU A 258 -1.91 17.77 -21.46
N LEU A 259 -2.69 18.85 -21.28
CA LEU A 259 -2.39 20.14 -21.91
C LEU A 259 -1.20 20.79 -21.18
N THR A 260 -0.03 20.71 -21.75
CA THR A 260 1.19 21.29 -21.21
C THR A 260 1.23 22.82 -21.35
N ASN A 261 1.51 23.48 -20.22
CA ASN A 261 1.77 24.92 -20.16
C ASN A 261 2.85 25.20 -19.09
N SER A 262 3.24 26.45 -18.91
CA SER A 262 4.27 26.85 -17.95
C SER A 262 3.93 26.46 -16.50
N PHE A 263 2.65 26.44 -16.12
CA PHE A 263 2.18 26.01 -14.81
C PHE A 263 2.44 24.50 -14.62
N VAL A 264 2.02 23.67 -15.57
CA VAL A 264 2.22 22.21 -15.55
C VAL A 264 3.71 21.87 -15.45
N ALA A 265 4.56 22.48 -16.30
CA ALA A 265 6.00 22.24 -16.28
C ALA A 265 6.63 22.64 -14.94
N SER A 266 6.17 23.77 -14.34
CA SER A 266 6.65 24.25 -13.03
C SER A 266 6.21 23.33 -11.89
N GLN A 267 4.94 22.91 -11.85
CA GLN A 267 4.42 22.01 -10.83
C GLN A 267 5.07 20.63 -10.92
N PHE A 268 5.28 20.12 -12.12
CA PHE A 268 5.99 18.88 -12.33
C PHE A 268 7.44 18.96 -11.80
N PHE A 269 8.17 20.02 -12.16
CA PHE A 269 9.53 20.22 -11.65
C PHE A 269 9.56 20.27 -10.12
N LEU A 270 8.66 21.03 -9.49
CA LEU A 270 8.57 21.12 -8.03
C LEU A 270 8.28 19.76 -7.41
N CYS A 271 7.31 19.03 -7.94
CA CYS A 271 6.94 17.71 -7.43
C CYS A 271 8.12 16.72 -7.46
N ILE A 272 8.76 16.53 -8.62
CA ILE A 272 9.87 15.58 -8.72
C ILE A 272 11.07 16.01 -7.89
N ASN A 273 11.39 17.32 -7.84
CA ASN A 273 12.51 17.82 -7.08
C ASN A 273 12.31 17.63 -5.57
N GLU A 274 11.12 17.97 -5.05
CA GLU A 274 10.78 17.77 -3.64
C GLU A 274 10.83 16.27 -3.26
N ARG A 275 10.30 15.39 -4.11
CA ARG A 275 10.32 13.95 -3.84
C ARG A 275 11.75 13.38 -3.86
N ILE A 276 12.60 13.83 -4.78
CA ILE A 276 14.04 13.46 -4.80
C ILE A 276 14.73 13.92 -3.50
N LEU A 277 14.50 15.17 -3.06
CA LEU A 277 15.08 15.68 -1.80
C LEU A 277 14.61 14.90 -0.57
N ARG A 278 13.36 14.47 -0.55
CA ARG A 278 12.77 13.66 0.52
C ARG A 278 13.10 12.16 0.41
N LYS A 279 13.83 11.75 -0.62
CA LYS A 279 14.11 10.34 -0.95
C LYS A 279 12.82 9.51 -1.04
N LYS A 280 11.81 10.04 -1.71
CA LYS A 280 10.53 9.38 -1.99
C LYS A 280 10.48 8.96 -3.45
N SER A 281 10.33 7.66 -3.67
CA SER A 281 10.40 7.05 -5.00
C SER A 281 9.27 7.50 -5.91
N THR A 282 9.59 7.73 -7.19
CA THR A 282 8.62 8.11 -8.22
C THR A 282 8.81 7.24 -9.46
N VAL A 283 7.72 6.70 -9.99
CA VAL A 283 7.68 6.00 -11.27
C VAL A 283 6.89 6.85 -12.25
N ILE A 284 7.46 7.12 -13.40
CA ILE A 284 6.83 7.90 -14.46
C ILE A 284 6.73 7.01 -15.70
N SER A 285 5.55 6.98 -16.33
CA SER A 285 5.40 6.41 -17.65
C SER A 285 5.07 7.52 -18.69
N THR A 286 5.57 7.38 -19.91
CA THR A 286 5.31 8.32 -20.98
C THR A 286 5.39 7.66 -22.36
N ASN A 287 4.62 8.17 -23.31
CA ASN A 287 4.73 7.84 -24.72
C ASN A 287 5.64 8.82 -25.51
N LEU A 288 6.14 9.86 -24.84
CA LEU A 288 7.04 10.82 -25.46
C LEU A 288 8.42 10.20 -25.70
N THR A 289 9.04 10.58 -26.81
CA THR A 289 10.49 10.38 -26.97
C THR A 289 11.25 11.28 -26.00
N LEU A 290 12.51 10.97 -25.69
CA LEU A 290 13.32 11.79 -24.81
C LEU A 290 13.49 13.22 -25.31
N GLY A 291 13.58 13.41 -26.64
CA GLY A 291 13.60 14.73 -27.27
C GLY A 291 12.29 15.51 -27.03
N ASN A 292 11.16 14.87 -27.37
CA ASN A 292 9.85 15.49 -27.17
C ASN A 292 9.58 15.77 -25.68
N PHE A 293 10.05 14.91 -24.78
CA PHE A 293 9.92 15.14 -23.33
C PHE A 293 10.68 16.40 -22.90
N MET A 294 11.90 16.59 -23.38
CA MET A 294 12.69 17.78 -23.11
C MET A 294 12.02 19.04 -23.67
N ASP A 295 11.50 18.98 -24.90
CA ASP A 295 10.80 20.10 -25.55
C ASP A 295 9.50 20.47 -24.81
N THR A 296 8.80 19.46 -24.28
CA THR A 296 7.51 19.64 -23.60
C THR A 296 7.66 20.20 -22.18
N TYR A 297 8.61 19.66 -21.38
CA TYR A 297 8.72 19.98 -19.95
C TYR A 297 9.94 20.84 -19.59
N SER A 298 10.79 21.18 -20.50
CA SER A 298 12.03 21.95 -20.39
C SER A 298 13.28 21.12 -20.08
N GLU A 299 14.45 21.70 -20.44
CA GLU A 299 15.77 21.13 -20.12
C GLU A 299 15.99 20.89 -18.62
N ARG A 300 15.42 21.73 -17.76
CA ARG A 300 15.56 21.60 -16.30
C ARG A 300 14.90 20.34 -15.76
N VAL A 301 13.70 20.02 -16.22
CA VAL A 301 12.97 18.79 -15.90
C VAL A 301 13.73 17.58 -16.46
N PHE A 302 14.11 17.65 -17.74
CA PHE A 302 14.86 16.59 -18.39
C PHE A 302 16.17 16.28 -17.66
N SER A 303 16.94 17.29 -17.26
CA SER A 303 18.17 17.12 -16.49
C SER A 303 17.93 16.44 -15.15
N ARG A 304 16.84 16.78 -14.45
CA ARG A 304 16.47 16.12 -13.19
C ARG A 304 16.12 14.66 -13.38
N VAL A 305 15.30 14.36 -14.38
CA VAL A 305 14.88 13.01 -14.68
C VAL A 305 16.06 12.17 -15.13
N SER A 306 16.84 12.63 -16.09
CA SER A 306 17.99 11.87 -16.62
C SER A 306 19.08 11.58 -15.58
N SER A 307 19.22 12.45 -14.58
CA SER A 307 20.23 12.28 -13.52
C SER A 307 19.78 11.45 -12.32
N ASN A 308 18.46 11.29 -12.11
CA ASN A 308 17.94 10.70 -10.86
C ASN A 308 16.97 9.53 -11.10
N TYR A 309 16.71 9.15 -12.36
CA TYR A 309 15.79 8.09 -12.70
C TYR A 309 16.49 7.01 -13.54
N THR A 310 16.22 5.77 -13.24
CA THR A 310 16.59 4.65 -14.11
C THR A 310 15.65 4.66 -15.34
N MET A 311 16.28 4.79 -16.51
CA MET A 311 15.56 4.91 -17.78
C MET A 311 15.23 3.52 -18.33
N ILE A 312 13.94 3.20 -18.43
CA ILE A 312 13.43 1.92 -18.95
C ILE A 312 12.72 2.17 -20.27
N LYS A 313 13.25 1.60 -21.34
CA LYS A 313 12.64 1.68 -22.67
C LYS A 313 11.82 0.44 -22.96
N LEU A 314 10.60 0.61 -23.46
CA LEU A 314 9.80 -0.46 -24.03
C LEU A 314 9.56 -0.15 -25.52
N ILE A 315 9.77 -1.15 -26.36
CA ILE A 315 9.46 -1.10 -27.79
C ILE A 315 8.61 -2.32 -28.16
N GLY A 316 7.73 -2.17 -29.12
CA GLY A 316 6.86 -3.27 -29.53
C GLY A 316 5.68 -2.80 -30.37
N LYS A 317 4.83 -3.74 -30.76
CA LYS A 317 3.53 -3.46 -31.37
C LYS A 317 2.50 -3.21 -30.26
N ASP A 318 1.41 -2.50 -30.57
CA ASP A 318 0.33 -2.28 -29.59
C ASP A 318 -0.26 -3.65 -29.16
N ILE A 319 -0.05 -4.02 -27.88
CA ILE A 319 -0.49 -5.28 -27.29
C ILE A 319 -2.02 -5.40 -27.29
N ARG A 320 -2.74 -4.28 -27.16
CA ARG A 320 -4.21 -4.26 -27.19
C ARG A 320 -4.75 -4.70 -28.55
N ILE A 321 -4.08 -4.28 -29.62
CA ILE A 321 -4.39 -4.69 -30.99
C ILE A 321 -4.02 -6.16 -31.18
N GLN A 322 -2.84 -6.59 -30.72
CA GLN A 322 -2.42 -7.98 -30.80
C GLN A 322 -3.42 -8.93 -30.11
N LYS A 323 -3.87 -8.59 -28.90
CA LYS A 323 -4.88 -9.38 -28.16
C LYS A 323 -6.18 -9.52 -28.95
N LYS A 324 -6.66 -8.45 -29.58
CA LYS A 324 -7.88 -8.50 -30.42
C LYS A 324 -7.71 -9.40 -31.65
N ILE A 325 -6.53 -9.36 -32.28
CA ILE A 325 -6.26 -10.17 -33.49
C ILE A 325 -6.10 -11.66 -33.15
N LEU A 326 -5.48 -11.97 -32.00
CA LEU A 326 -5.24 -13.35 -31.55
C LEU A 326 -6.46 -14.00 -30.86
N GLY A 327 -7.61 -13.31 -30.81
CA GLY A 327 -8.87 -13.86 -30.31
C GLY A 327 -8.97 -13.93 -28.79
N GLY A 328 -8.18 -13.16 -28.07
CA GLY A 328 -8.32 -12.97 -26.62
C GLY A 328 -9.39 -11.89 -26.34
N ASN A 329 -10.53 -12.32 -25.81
CA ASN A 329 -11.54 -11.42 -25.20
C ASN A 329 -11.01 -10.83 -23.90
#